data_077e540c1409e76b29da6aa8d1ccbbe1
#
_entry.id   077e540c1409e76b29da6aa8d1ccbbe1
#
_cell.length_a   1.000
_cell.length_b   1.000
_cell.length_c   1.000
_cell.angle_alpha   90.00
_cell.angle_beta   90.00
_cell.angle_gamma   90.00
#
_symmetry.space_group_name_H-M   'P 1'
#
loop_
_entity.id
_entity.type
_entity.pdbx_description
1 polymer ?
#
loop_
_entity_poly.entity_id
_entity_poly.type
_entity_poly.pdbx_seq_one_letter_code
_entity_poly.pdbx_strand_id
1 'polypeptide(L)'
;MSKIQINRDYVESRLLAYVDELFTLPEIAGVKLRDIVIQNDEHKETDVKEAVNKSYHDCYSDSDISIIVKLPANSEVSPREFMQHPGRLGITPDRYLGFSKNLDAGMYRIVFKDGIRYDFGFEFQYDEKYIPVELQEEPERYSNPAWPINKVDEFWFVMVQALGKLYRKDYLISAHLTNMNVNETLVQQMVLRDMEYGTNHHRYGYCEELAYRKYEGENPFLTGDEAFDMIGGRLYAVARTYDELTKEFYPEYEARSEVLFDIWRCYHEYYR
;
A
#
# COMPACT_ATOMS: atom_id res chain seq x y z
N MET A 1 -21.01 10.09 0.66
CA MET A 1 -20.36 9.00 -0.10
C MET A 1 -21.11 7.72 0.20
N SER A 2 -21.45 6.89 -0.79
CA SER A 2 -22.02 5.56 -0.54
C SER A 2 -20.99 4.73 0.24
N LYS A 3 -21.42 4.03 1.30
CA LYS A 3 -20.55 3.15 2.06
C LYS A 3 -20.01 2.08 1.11
N ILE A 4 -18.71 2.03 0.91
CA ILE A 4 -18.05 0.97 0.15
C ILE A 4 -18.11 -0.28 1.03
N GLN A 5 -18.68 -1.36 0.50
CA GLN A 5 -18.59 -2.68 1.12
C GLN A 5 -17.58 -3.49 0.31
N ILE A 6 -16.46 -3.86 0.92
CA ILE A 6 -15.46 -4.72 0.29
C ILE A 6 -15.97 -6.16 0.38
N ASN A 7 -16.94 -6.48 -0.45
CA ASN A 7 -17.45 -7.83 -0.63
C ASN A 7 -16.87 -8.44 -1.92
N ARG A 8 -17.21 -9.71 -2.18
CA ARG A 8 -16.73 -10.44 -3.34
C ARG A 8 -17.06 -9.77 -4.66
N ASP A 9 -18.31 -9.33 -4.82
CA ASP A 9 -18.78 -8.71 -6.08
C ASP A 9 -18.04 -7.39 -6.34
N TYR A 10 -17.74 -6.64 -5.27
CA TYR A 10 -16.93 -5.43 -5.36
C TYR A 10 -15.50 -5.74 -5.79
N VAL A 11 -14.86 -6.74 -5.18
CA VAL A 11 -13.50 -7.19 -5.54
C VAL A 11 -13.46 -7.64 -6.99
N GLU A 12 -14.46 -8.44 -7.43
CA GLU A 12 -14.58 -8.91 -8.81
C GLU A 12 -14.68 -7.75 -9.80
N SER A 13 -15.59 -6.81 -9.55
CA SER A 13 -15.79 -5.65 -10.44
C SER A 13 -14.53 -4.75 -10.51
N ARG A 14 -13.84 -4.55 -9.39
CA ARG A 14 -12.62 -3.76 -9.33
C ARG A 14 -11.45 -4.44 -10.03
N LEU A 15 -11.32 -5.76 -9.87
CA LEU A 15 -10.28 -6.53 -10.55
C LEU A 15 -10.52 -6.57 -12.06
N LEU A 16 -11.76 -6.77 -12.50
CA LEU A 16 -12.13 -6.71 -13.92
C LEU A 16 -11.77 -5.35 -14.53
N ALA A 17 -12.22 -4.25 -13.90
CA ALA A 17 -11.91 -2.91 -14.38
C ALA A 17 -10.39 -2.63 -14.44
N TYR A 18 -9.62 -3.17 -13.49
CA TYR A 18 -8.18 -3.01 -13.49
C TYR A 18 -7.49 -3.84 -14.57
N VAL A 19 -7.95 -5.06 -14.83
CA VAL A 19 -7.46 -5.90 -15.93
C VAL A 19 -7.75 -5.24 -17.27
N ASP A 20 -8.96 -4.69 -17.46
CA ASP A 20 -9.34 -3.94 -18.66
C ASP A 20 -8.42 -2.71 -18.86
N GLU A 21 -8.11 -1.99 -17.77
CA GLU A 21 -7.16 -0.85 -17.80
C GLU A 21 -5.76 -1.31 -18.23
N LEU A 22 -5.24 -2.39 -17.66
CA LEU A 22 -3.94 -2.94 -18.04
C LEU A 22 -3.89 -3.34 -19.52
N PHE A 23 -4.96 -3.91 -20.04
CA PHE A 23 -5.03 -4.36 -21.44
C PHE A 23 -5.13 -3.22 -22.46
N THR A 24 -5.28 -1.99 -22.02
CA THR A 24 -5.11 -0.82 -22.90
C THR A 24 -3.63 -0.56 -23.25
N LEU A 25 -2.70 -1.12 -22.48
CA LEU A 25 -1.27 -0.94 -22.67
C LEU A 25 -0.74 -1.98 -23.65
N PRO A 26 -0.07 -1.57 -24.74
CA PRO A 26 0.34 -2.48 -25.81
C PRO A 26 1.40 -3.49 -25.38
N GLU A 27 2.17 -3.18 -24.35
CA GLU A 27 3.18 -4.08 -23.79
C GLU A 27 2.61 -5.12 -22.83
N ILE A 28 1.36 -5.00 -22.41
CA ILE A 28 0.74 -6.00 -21.53
C ILE A 28 0.14 -7.11 -22.37
N ALA A 29 0.79 -8.28 -22.35
CA ALA A 29 0.36 -9.45 -23.09
C ALA A 29 -0.74 -10.23 -22.39
N GLY A 30 -0.76 -10.17 -21.06
CA GLY A 30 -1.71 -10.89 -20.26
C GLY A 30 -1.51 -10.64 -18.77
N VAL A 31 -2.43 -11.17 -18.01
CA VAL A 31 -2.34 -11.27 -16.55
C VAL A 31 -2.57 -12.70 -16.12
N LYS A 32 -1.89 -13.11 -15.06
CA LYS A 32 -2.11 -14.39 -14.43
C LYS A 32 -2.67 -14.14 -13.04
N LEU A 33 -3.85 -14.64 -12.80
CA LEU A 33 -4.56 -14.60 -11.53
C LEU A 33 -4.51 -16.01 -10.94
N ARG A 34 -3.58 -16.26 -10.02
CA ARG A 34 -3.21 -17.60 -9.54
C ARG A 34 -2.78 -18.53 -10.69
N ASP A 35 -3.63 -19.53 -11.01
CA ASP A 35 -3.43 -20.54 -12.06
C ASP A 35 -4.17 -20.20 -13.38
N ILE A 36 -4.94 -19.12 -13.41
CA ILE A 36 -5.70 -18.67 -14.58
C ILE A 36 -4.90 -17.62 -15.33
N VAL A 37 -4.51 -17.92 -16.56
CA VAL A 37 -3.85 -16.97 -17.47
C VAL A 37 -4.91 -16.36 -18.38
N ILE A 38 -5.00 -15.04 -18.35
CA ILE A 38 -5.90 -14.23 -19.18
C ILE A 38 -5.02 -13.49 -20.19
N GLN A 39 -5.19 -13.82 -21.47
CA GLN A 39 -4.47 -13.15 -22.55
C GLN A 39 -5.23 -11.89 -22.98
N ASN A 40 -4.50 -10.85 -23.38
CA ASN A 40 -5.09 -9.57 -23.77
C ASN A 40 -6.03 -9.69 -24.98
N ASP A 41 -5.69 -10.55 -25.93
CA ASP A 41 -6.45 -10.76 -27.18
C ASP A 41 -7.66 -11.69 -27.02
N GLU A 42 -7.73 -12.45 -25.93
CA GLU A 42 -8.79 -13.44 -25.64
C GLU A 42 -9.56 -13.16 -24.35
N HIS A 43 -9.41 -11.96 -23.79
CA HIS A 43 -9.93 -11.60 -22.47
C HIS A 43 -11.46 -11.83 -22.37
N LYS A 44 -11.88 -12.52 -21.32
CA LYS A 44 -13.28 -12.76 -20.98
C LYS A 44 -13.54 -12.42 -19.51
N GLU A 45 -14.64 -11.73 -19.26
CA GLU A 45 -15.11 -11.43 -17.91
C GLU A 45 -15.22 -12.68 -17.02
N THR A 46 -15.62 -13.82 -17.63
CA THR A 46 -15.75 -15.11 -16.94
C THR A 46 -14.45 -15.60 -16.30
N ASP A 47 -13.30 -15.28 -16.87
CA ASP A 47 -11.99 -15.73 -16.40
C ASP A 47 -11.60 -14.99 -15.12
N VAL A 48 -11.84 -13.68 -15.08
CA VAL A 48 -11.66 -12.86 -13.86
C VAL A 48 -12.59 -13.35 -12.75
N LYS A 49 -13.84 -13.62 -13.08
CA LYS A 49 -14.85 -14.14 -12.15
C LYS A 49 -14.43 -15.49 -11.55
N GLU A 50 -13.92 -16.40 -12.37
CA GLU A 50 -13.42 -17.69 -11.92
C GLU A 50 -12.21 -17.51 -10.97
N ALA A 51 -11.28 -16.62 -11.32
CA ALA A 51 -10.11 -16.33 -10.50
C ALA A 51 -10.50 -15.78 -9.12
N VAL A 52 -11.42 -14.81 -9.07
CA VAL A 52 -11.93 -14.25 -7.80
C VAL A 52 -12.65 -15.34 -6.99
N ASN A 53 -13.44 -16.20 -7.63
CA ASN A 53 -14.11 -17.31 -6.96
C ASN A 53 -13.14 -18.26 -6.25
N LYS A 54 -11.93 -18.44 -6.80
CA LYS A 54 -10.89 -19.30 -6.23
C LYS A 54 -10.05 -18.60 -5.18
N SER A 55 -9.94 -17.27 -5.21
CA SER A 55 -8.97 -16.49 -4.40
C SER A 55 -9.60 -15.69 -3.27
N TYR A 56 -10.83 -15.23 -3.43
CA TYR A 56 -11.48 -14.42 -2.42
C TYR A 56 -11.89 -15.27 -1.21
N HIS A 57 -11.35 -14.94 -0.04
CA HIS A 57 -11.69 -15.60 1.22
C HIS A 57 -12.47 -14.67 2.16
N ASP A 58 -12.08 -13.40 2.22
CA ASP A 58 -12.67 -12.39 3.09
C ASP A 58 -12.36 -10.98 2.58
N CYS A 59 -12.94 -9.95 3.19
CA CYS A 59 -12.70 -8.56 2.82
C CYS A 59 -11.27 -8.06 3.17
N TYR A 60 -10.49 -8.85 3.89
CA TYR A 60 -9.10 -8.56 4.25
C TYR A 60 -8.09 -9.18 3.27
N SER A 61 -8.58 -9.93 2.28
CA SER A 61 -7.74 -10.62 1.29
C SER A 61 -7.12 -9.63 0.31
N ASP A 62 -5.94 -9.97 -0.15
CA ASP A 62 -5.30 -9.41 -1.33
C ASP A 62 -5.58 -10.29 -2.55
N SER A 63 -5.35 -9.74 -3.73
CA SER A 63 -5.34 -10.50 -4.98
C SER A 63 -3.92 -10.55 -5.51
N ASP A 64 -3.40 -11.76 -5.70
CA ASP A 64 -2.12 -12.00 -6.35
C ASP A 64 -2.29 -11.92 -7.87
N ILE A 65 -1.54 -11.01 -8.50
CA ILE A 65 -1.61 -10.73 -9.94
C ILE A 65 -0.20 -10.81 -10.51
N SER A 66 0.06 -11.72 -11.45
CA SER A 66 1.29 -11.67 -12.24
C SER A 66 0.99 -10.98 -13.58
N ILE A 67 1.69 -9.88 -13.85
CA ILE A 67 1.55 -9.11 -15.08
C ILE A 67 2.56 -9.65 -16.10
N ILE A 68 2.08 -10.08 -17.26
CA ILE A 68 2.93 -10.57 -18.36
C ILE A 68 3.25 -9.39 -19.28
N VAL A 69 4.50 -8.94 -19.23
CA VAL A 69 4.98 -7.77 -19.97
C VAL A 69 5.83 -8.22 -21.17
N LYS A 70 5.48 -7.77 -22.37
CA LYS A 70 6.32 -7.91 -23.56
C LYS A 70 7.19 -6.68 -23.75
N LEU A 71 8.49 -6.89 -23.79
CA LEU A 71 9.45 -5.85 -24.19
C LEU A 71 10.00 -6.16 -25.57
N PRO A 72 10.33 -5.15 -26.41
CA PRO A 72 11.01 -5.36 -27.67
C PRO A 72 12.36 -6.06 -27.45
N ALA A 73 12.72 -7.02 -28.28
CA ALA A 73 14.01 -7.74 -28.16
C ALA A 73 15.23 -6.82 -28.17
N ASN A 74 15.11 -5.66 -28.81
CA ASN A 74 16.15 -4.62 -28.89
C ASN A 74 15.78 -3.39 -28.03
N SER A 75 14.96 -3.56 -26.99
CA SER A 75 14.56 -2.46 -26.13
C SER A 75 15.72 -1.95 -25.28
N GLU A 76 15.84 -0.64 -25.18
CA GLU A 76 16.71 0.01 -24.20
C GLU A 76 16.11 -0.08 -22.79
N VAL A 77 14.79 -0.33 -22.68
CA VAL A 77 14.06 -0.45 -21.40
C VAL A 77 14.31 -1.85 -20.82
N SER A 78 15.00 -1.89 -19.71
CA SER A 78 15.18 -3.12 -18.94
C SER A 78 13.95 -3.46 -18.08
N PRO A 79 13.74 -4.73 -17.66
CA PRO A 79 12.72 -5.10 -16.70
C PRO A 79 12.74 -4.25 -15.42
N ARG A 80 13.93 -3.98 -14.89
CA ARG A 80 14.11 -3.17 -13.69
C ARG A 80 13.66 -1.73 -13.91
N GLU A 81 14.01 -1.15 -15.04
CA GLU A 81 13.60 0.20 -15.41
C GLU A 81 12.09 0.29 -15.60
N PHE A 82 11.47 -0.67 -16.31
CA PHE A 82 10.01 -0.74 -16.41
C PHE A 82 9.34 -0.71 -15.03
N MET A 83 9.85 -1.50 -14.08
CA MET A 83 9.33 -1.54 -12.71
C MET A 83 9.65 -0.30 -11.88
N GLN A 84 10.46 0.64 -12.35
CA GLN A 84 10.64 1.92 -11.65
C GLN A 84 9.46 2.88 -11.89
N HIS A 85 8.62 2.61 -12.88
CA HIS A 85 7.52 3.47 -13.33
C HIS A 85 6.12 2.85 -13.07
N PRO A 86 5.70 2.69 -11.79
CA PRO A 86 4.41 2.10 -11.44
C PRO A 86 3.22 2.89 -11.95
N GLY A 87 3.35 4.21 -12.16
CA GLY A 87 2.30 5.07 -12.69
C GLY A 87 1.77 4.61 -14.05
N ARG A 88 2.61 3.99 -14.89
CA ARG A 88 2.19 3.39 -16.15
C ARG A 88 1.13 2.29 -15.96
N LEU A 89 1.18 1.57 -14.87
CA LEU A 89 0.20 0.54 -14.51
C LEU A 89 -1.00 1.11 -13.73
N GLY A 90 -1.23 2.41 -13.77
CA GLY A 90 -2.29 3.07 -13.00
C GLY A 90 -2.04 3.10 -11.49
N ILE A 91 -0.80 2.81 -11.05
CA ILE A 91 -0.41 2.89 -9.64
C ILE A 91 0.07 4.32 -9.37
N THR A 92 -0.87 5.22 -9.15
CA THR A 92 -0.61 6.64 -8.95
C THR A 92 -0.99 7.08 -7.54
N PRO A 93 -0.32 8.09 -6.98
CA PRO A 93 -0.53 8.54 -5.60
C PRO A 93 -1.92 9.07 -5.27
N ASP A 94 -2.68 9.50 -6.26
CA ASP A 94 -4.08 9.90 -6.10
C ASP A 94 -5.02 8.69 -5.94
N ARG A 95 -4.61 7.50 -6.38
CA ARG A 95 -5.40 6.27 -6.34
C ARG A 95 -5.10 5.39 -5.13
N TYR A 96 -3.86 5.35 -4.64
CA TYR A 96 -3.49 4.47 -3.54
C TYR A 96 -3.44 5.17 -2.17
N LEU A 97 -3.69 4.39 -1.13
CA LEU A 97 -3.44 4.75 0.26
C LEU A 97 -1.99 4.45 0.65
N GLY A 98 -1.50 3.28 0.27
CA GLY A 98 -0.15 2.81 0.56
C GLY A 98 0.40 1.91 -0.54
N PHE A 99 1.73 1.94 -0.69
CA PHE A 99 2.43 1.23 -1.75
C PHE A 99 3.81 0.78 -1.26
N SER A 100 4.16 -0.47 -1.53
CA SER A 100 5.48 -1.03 -1.26
C SER A 100 6.06 -1.59 -2.56
N LYS A 101 7.31 -1.22 -2.86
CA LYS A 101 8.03 -1.60 -4.06
C LYS A 101 9.30 -2.36 -3.69
N ASN A 102 9.42 -3.61 -4.16
CA ASN A 102 10.64 -4.40 -4.06
C ASN A 102 11.11 -4.79 -5.46
N LEU A 103 11.98 -3.98 -6.04
CA LEU A 103 12.48 -4.18 -7.40
C LEU A 103 13.36 -5.42 -7.53
N ASP A 104 14.08 -5.82 -6.48
CA ASP A 104 14.95 -6.98 -6.50
C ASP A 104 14.17 -8.29 -6.48
N ALA A 105 13.00 -8.29 -5.81
CA ALA A 105 12.07 -9.40 -5.82
C ALA A 105 11.08 -9.36 -7.00
N GLY A 106 11.09 -8.30 -7.81
CA GLY A 106 10.12 -8.12 -8.90
C GLY A 106 8.68 -8.00 -8.40
N MET A 107 8.46 -7.31 -7.28
CA MET A 107 7.16 -7.26 -6.62
C MET A 107 6.73 -5.83 -6.29
N TYR A 108 5.43 -5.58 -6.50
CA TYR A 108 4.72 -4.44 -5.93
C TYR A 108 3.62 -4.92 -5.02
N ARG A 109 3.35 -4.17 -3.97
CA ARG A 109 2.25 -4.41 -3.06
C ARG A 109 1.52 -3.09 -2.83
N ILE A 110 0.23 -3.07 -3.10
CA ILE A 110 -0.55 -1.83 -3.10
C ILE A 110 -1.84 -2.00 -2.30
N VAL A 111 -2.24 -0.95 -1.62
CA VAL A 111 -3.59 -0.76 -1.13
C VAL A 111 -4.18 0.51 -1.73
N PHE A 112 -5.28 0.38 -2.45
CA PHE A 112 -6.00 1.51 -3.01
C PHE A 112 -6.83 2.24 -1.94
N LYS A 113 -7.22 3.49 -2.20
CA LYS A 113 -8.02 4.29 -1.26
C LYS A 113 -9.43 3.72 -0.99
N ASP A 114 -9.89 2.82 -1.85
CA ASP A 114 -11.14 2.06 -1.66
C ASP A 114 -10.96 0.77 -0.84
N GLY A 115 -9.75 0.48 -0.37
CA GLY A 115 -9.42 -0.66 0.46
C GLY A 115 -9.07 -1.94 -0.30
N ILE A 116 -9.15 -1.94 -1.63
CA ILE A 116 -8.71 -3.08 -2.45
C ILE A 116 -7.19 -3.20 -2.40
N ARG A 117 -6.72 -4.44 -2.32
CA ARG A 117 -5.30 -4.78 -2.21
C ARG A 117 -4.86 -5.72 -3.32
N TYR A 118 -3.76 -5.35 -3.97
CA TYR A 118 -3.11 -6.19 -4.97
C TYR A 118 -1.64 -6.40 -4.62
N ASP A 119 -1.20 -7.64 -4.79
CA ASP A 119 0.21 -8.02 -4.77
C ASP A 119 0.60 -8.39 -6.21
N PHE A 120 1.50 -7.61 -6.83
CA PHE A 120 1.92 -7.81 -8.21
C PHE A 120 3.25 -8.54 -8.27
N GLY A 121 3.32 -9.57 -9.15
CA GLY A 121 4.52 -10.11 -9.73
C GLY A 121 4.64 -9.71 -11.20
N PHE A 122 5.82 -9.84 -11.78
CA PHE A 122 6.08 -9.52 -13.19
C PHE A 122 6.75 -10.68 -13.88
N GLU A 123 6.23 -11.03 -15.07
CA GLU A 123 6.81 -11.97 -16.00
C GLU A 123 7.18 -11.22 -17.29
N PHE A 124 8.48 -11.14 -17.62
CA PHE A 124 8.95 -10.43 -18.81
C PHE A 124 9.20 -11.39 -19.95
N GLN A 125 8.65 -11.06 -21.12
CA GLN A 125 8.86 -11.76 -22.38
C GLN A 125 9.45 -10.77 -23.39
N TYR A 126 10.27 -11.27 -24.32
CA TYR A 126 10.85 -10.46 -25.38
C TYR A 126 10.20 -10.80 -26.71
N ASP A 127 9.77 -9.78 -27.44
CA ASP A 127 9.17 -9.90 -28.76
C ASP A 127 10.10 -9.25 -29.82
N GLU A 128 10.21 -9.86 -31.00
CA GLU A 128 10.94 -9.28 -32.14
C GLU A 128 10.19 -8.06 -32.72
N LYS A 129 8.88 -7.96 -32.50
CA LYS A 129 8.08 -6.80 -32.89
C LYS A 129 8.37 -5.62 -32.00
N TYR A 130 8.47 -4.45 -32.61
CA TYR A 130 8.54 -3.20 -31.85
C TYR A 130 7.20 -2.97 -31.10
N ILE A 131 7.29 -2.92 -29.80
CA ILE A 131 6.19 -2.53 -28.89
C ILE A 131 6.63 -1.23 -28.25
N PRO A 132 5.94 -0.09 -28.50
CA PRO A 132 6.31 1.17 -27.88
C PRO A 132 6.09 1.12 -26.38
N VAL A 133 7.16 1.32 -25.61
CA VAL A 133 7.11 1.46 -24.16
C VAL A 133 7.63 2.86 -23.83
N GLU A 134 6.71 3.75 -23.49
CA GLU A 134 7.05 5.11 -23.07
C GLU A 134 7.03 5.19 -21.54
N LEU A 135 8.21 5.37 -20.96
CA LEU A 135 8.35 5.60 -19.52
C LEU A 135 8.32 7.10 -19.26
N GLN A 136 7.37 7.55 -18.47
CA GLN A 136 7.30 8.93 -18.00
C GLN A 136 8.09 9.05 -16.70
N GLU A 137 8.86 10.12 -16.54
CA GLU A 137 9.50 10.43 -15.28
C GLU A 137 8.44 10.57 -14.18
N GLU A 138 8.57 9.78 -13.13
CA GLU A 138 7.74 9.91 -11.94
C GLU A 138 8.40 10.93 -10.99
N PRO A 139 7.67 11.96 -10.57
CA PRO A 139 8.21 12.91 -9.62
C PRO A 139 8.53 12.20 -8.30
N GLU A 140 9.75 12.40 -7.83
CA GLU A 140 10.16 11.92 -6.51
C GLU A 140 9.35 12.68 -5.45
N ARG A 141 8.44 11.96 -4.79
CA ARG A 141 7.62 12.52 -3.72
C ARG A 141 8.30 12.30 -2.37
N TYR A 142 8.17 13.28 -1.51
CA TYR A 142 8.66 13.22 -0.13
C TYR A 142 10.15 12.86 -0.02
N SER A 143 10.95 13.32 -0.99
CA SER A 143 12.40 13.17 -0.98
C SER A 143 13.00 14.21 -0.04
N ASN A 144 13.55 13.74 1.07
CA ASN A 144 14.33 14.55 1.98
C ASN A 144 15.62 13.80 2.32
N PRO A 145 16.81 14.29 1.90
CA PRO A 145 18.07 13.62 2.13
C PRO A 145 18.43 13.50 3.62
N ALA A 146 17.80 14.27 4.50
CA ALA A 146 18.02 14.21 5.95
C ALA A 146 17.17 13.12 6.63
N TRP A 147 16.21 12.50 5.91
CA TRP A 147 15.25 11.63 6.54
C TRP A 147 14.67 10.54 5.61
N PRO A 148 14.39 9.32 6.12
CA PRO A 148 13.81 8.21 5.37
C PRO A 148 12.29 8.34 5.13
N ILE A 149 11.73 9.53 4.99
CA ILE A 149 10.30 9.78 4.73
C ILE A 149 9.85 9.32 3.33
N ASN A 150 10.79 9.00 2.45
CA ASN A 150 10.51 8.24 1.24
C ASN A 150 9.79 6.90 1.49
N LYS A 151 9.54 6.56 2.77
CA LYS A 151 8.73 5.42 3.21
C LYS A 151 7.28 5.75 3.56
N VAL A 152 6.79 6.95 3.27
CA VAL A 152 5.38 7.32 3.55
C VAL A 152 4.40 6.29 3.00
N ASP A 153 4.59 5.89 1.76
CA ASP A 153 3.69 4.92 1.11
C ASP A 153 3.79 3.52 1.72
N GLU A 154 4.99 3.10 2.13
CA GLU A 154 5.20 1.84 2.82
C GLU A 154 4.58 1.83 4.21
N PHE A 155 4.67 2.94 4.95
CA PHE A 155 4.01 3.08 6.25
C PHE A 155 2.50 2.79 6.15
N TRP A 156 1.81 3.43 5.23
CA TRP A 156 0.37 3.25 5.05
C TRP A 156 0.00 1.85 4.55
N PHE A 157 0.84 1.26 3.70
CA PHE A 157 0.67 -0.13 3.30
C PHE A 157 0.75 -1.08 4.51
N VAL A 158 1.75 -0.91 5.37
CA VAL A 158 1.94 -1.72 6.59
C VAL A 158 0.79 -1.51 7.58
N MET A 159 0.23 -0.28 7.69
CA MET A 159 -0.94 -0.01 8.52
C MET A 159 -2.15 -0.87 8.12
N VAL A 160 -2.46 -0.97 6.84
CA VAL A 160 -3.57 -1.82 6.36
C VAL A 160 -3.28 -3.30 6.53
N GLN A 161 -2.02 -3.73 6.35
CA GLN A 161 -1.63 -5.11 6.67
C GLN A 161 -1.85 -5.44 8.16
N ALA A 162 -1.39 -4.56 9.06
CA ALA A 162 -1.59 -4.73 10.50
C ALA A 162 -3.07 -4.85 10.84
N LEU A 163 -3.90 -3.99 10.23
CA LEU A 163 -5.34 -3.99 10.40
C LEU A 163 -5.99 -5.30 9.94
N GLY A 164 -5.64 -5.80 8.74
CA GLY A 164 -6.15 -7.07 8.24
C GLY A 164 -5.76 -8.26 9.11
N LYS A 165 -4.52 -8.26 9.66
CA LYS A 165 -4.06 -9.28 10.61
C LYS A 165 -4.81 -9.19 11.94
N LEU A 166 -5.13 -7.97 12.41
CA LEU A 166 -5.91 -7.75 13.61
C LEU A 166 -7.30 -8.41 13.51
N TYR A 167 -8.02 -8.17 12.42
CA TYR A 167 -9.34 -8.75 12.20
C TYR A 167 -9.34 -10.27 11.96
N ARG A 168 -8.23 -10.83 11.47
CA ARG A 168 -8.02 -12.28 11.40
C ARG A 168 -7.57 -12.90 12.72
N LYS A 169 -7.49 -12.11 13.80
CA LYS A 169 -6.98 -12.53 15.13
C LYS A 169 -5.54 -13.03 15.13
N ASP A 170 -4.77 -12.68 14.10
CA ASP A 170 -3.33 -12.92 14.06
C ASP A 170 -2.62 -11.78 14.84
N TYR A 171 -2.86 -11.78 16.16
CA TYR A 171 -2.41 -10.71 17.06
C TYR A 171 -0.90 -10.56 17.11
N LEU A 172 -0.16 -11.66 16.96
CA LEU A 172 1.31 -11.61 16.98
C LEU A 172 1.85 -10.79 15.79
N ILE A 173 1.39 -11.10 14.58
CA ILE A 173 1.83 -10.38 13.37
C ILE A 173 1.26 -8.96 13.38
N SER A 174 0.00 -8.77 13.77
CA SER A 174 -0.59 -7.43 13.86
C SER A 174 0.17 -6.54 14.84
N ALA A 175 0.51 -7.02 16.03
CA ALA A 175 1.30 -6.28 17.01
C ALA A 175 2.71 -5.97 16.49
N HIS A 176 3.35 -6.92 15.79
CA HIS A 176 4.67 -6.71 15.19
C HIS A 176 4.64 -5.55 14.17
N LEU A 177 3.71 -5.60 13.21
CA LEU A 177 3.55 -4.57 12.18
C LEU A 177 3.17 -3.21 12.80
N THR A 178 2.29 -3.20 13.81
CA THR A 178 1.96 -1.99 14.55
C THR A 178 3.19 -1.38 15.24
N ASN A 179 4.02 -2.19 15.86
CA ASN A 179 5.24 -1.71 16.53
C ASN A 179 6.28 -1.19 15.54
N MET A 180 6.39 -1.75 14.32
CA MET A 180 7.22 -1.17 13.26
C MET A 180 6.80 0.27 12.97
N ASN A 181 5.51 0.53 12.83
CA ASN A 181 4.97 1.86 12.58
C ASN A 181 5.10 2.80 13.80
N VAL A 182 5.00 2.28 15.03
CA VAL A 182 5.34 3.04 16.25
C VAL A 182 6.79 3.51 16.20
N ASN A 183 7.72 2.61 15.86
CA ASN A 183 9.14 2.97 15.77
C ASN A 183 9.38 4.04 14.71
N GLU A 184 8.71 3.97 13.56
CA GLU A 184 8.81 4.97 12.50
C GLU A 184 8.38 6.35 13.00
N THR A 185 7.23 6.44 13.70
CA THR A 185 6.76 7.72 14.26
C THR A 185 7.68 8.26 15.38
N LEU A 186 8.30 7.38 16.16
CA LEU A 186 9.30 7.80 17.17
C LEU A 186 10.53 8.40 16.51
N VAL A 187 11.01 7.81 15.42
CA VAL A 187 12.15 8.35 14.69
C VAL A 187 11.81 9.70 14.07
N GLN A 188 10.60 9.88 13.50
CA GLN A 188 10.14 11.19 13.02
C GLN A 188 10.17 12.25 14.13
N GLN A 189 9.66 11.92 15.32
CA GLN A 189 9.70 12.84 16.47
C GLN A 189 11.14 13.22 16.86
N MET A 190 12.07 12.25 16.83
CA MET A 190 13.48 12.52 17.11
C MET A 190 14.10 13.46 16.07
N VAL A 191 13.79 13.29 14.80
CA VAL A 191 14.30 14.15 13.73
C VAL A 191 13.74 15.57 13.83
N LEU A 192 12.42 15.72 14.06
CA LEU A 192 11.80 17.04 14.27
C LEU A 192 12.43 17.76 15.46
N ARG A 193 12.63 17.07 16.57
CA ARG A 193 13.35 17.60 17.73
C ARG A 193 14.74 18.09 17.34
N ASP A 194 15.49 17.27 16.60
CA ASP A 194 16.87 17.61 16.22
C ASP A 194 16.91 18.82 15.28
N MET A 195 15.90 18.97 14.41
CA MET A 195 15.75 20.15 13.55
C MET A 195 15.46 21.42 14.40
N GLU A 196 14.57 21.30 15.38
CA GLU A 196 14.16 22.43 16.25
C GLU A 196 15.31 22.92 17.14
N TYR A 197 16.06 22.00 17.72
CA TYR A 197 17.12 22.34 18.69
C TYR A 197 18.53 22.33 18.10
N GLY A 198 18.71 22.07 16.82
CA GLY A 198 20.01 21.94 16.16
C GLY A 198 20.87 20.81 16.75
N THR A 199 20.22 19.71 17.14
CA THR A 199 20.84 18.57 17.82
C THR A 199 21.04 17.38 16.88
N ASN A 200 21.55 16.29 17.42
CA ASN A 200 21.68 15.03 16.71
C ASN A 200 21.20 13.90 17.64
N HIS A 201 20.31 13.05 17.18
CA HIS A 201 19.70 11.96 17.95
C HIS A 201 20.71 10.97 18.57
N HIS A 202 21.96 10.98 18.12
CA HIS A 202 23.06 10.22 18.75
C HIS A 202 23.69 10.92 19.96
N ARG A 203 23.29 12.15 20.27
CA ARG A 203 23.81 12.86 21.46
C ARG A 203 22.94 12.56 22.66
N TYR A 204 23.54 12.01 23.70
CA TYR A 204 22.95 11.81 25.01
C TYR A 204 23.11 13.04 25.88
N GLY A 205 22.20 13.28 26.80
CA GLY A 205 22.39 14.25 27.89
C GLY A 205 21.69 15.58 27.73
N TYR A 206 20.65 15.68 26.92
CA TYR A 206 19.76 16.83 26.95
C TYR A 206 18.83 16.73 28.16
N CYS A 207 18.90 17.77 29.02
CA CYS A 207 18.06 17.87 30.22
C CYS A 207 16.71 18.52 29.98
N GLU A 208 16.35 18.81 28.74
CA GLU A 208 15.08 19.47 28.41
C GLU A 208 13.99 18.43 28.22
N GLU A 209 12.84 18.67 28.84
CA GLU A 209 11.63 17.89 28.62
C GLU A 209 11.12 18.13 27.20
N LEU A 210 11.56 17.31 26.29
CA LEU A 210 11.05 17.32 24.92
C LEU A 210 9.70 16.64 24.91
N ALA A 211 8.71 17.32 24.35
CA ALA A 211 7.34 16.83 24.30
C ALA A 211 7.27 15.51 23.53
N TYR A 212 7.28 14.41 24.26
CA TYR A 212 6.91 13.11 23.71
C TYR A 212 5.42 13.13 23.35
N ARG A 213 5.12 13.03 22.07
CA ARG A 213 3.72 12.90 21.62
C ARG A 213 3.24 11.50 21.96
N LYS A 214 2.33 11.44 22.91
CA LYS A 214 1.74 10.18 23.33
C LYS A 214 0.84 9.66 22.24
N TYR A 215 0.90 8.34 22.05
CA TYR A 215 -0.07 7.64 21.21
C TYR A 215 -1.37 7.47 21.99
N GLU A 216 -2.14 8.55 22.09
CA GLU A 216 -3.42 8.58 22.79
C GLU A 216 -4.54 8.89 21.80
N GLY A 217 -5.62 8.14 21.87
CA GLY A 217 -6.83 8.36 21.11
C GLY A 217 -7.85 7.28 21.43
N GLU A 218 -9.10 7.70 21.56
CA GLU A 218 -10.20 6.74 21.71
C GLU A 218 -10.40 6.02 20.36
N ASN A 219 -10.09 4.73 20.34
CA ASN A 219 -10.37 3.89 19.19
C ASN A 219 -11.90 3.62 19.12
N PRO A 220 -12.61 4.07 18.07
CA PRO A 220 -14.05 3.85 17.94
C PRO A 220 -14.41 2.41 17.49
N PHE A 221 -13.41 1.58 17.17
CA PHE A 221 -13.59 0.23 16.63
C PHE A 221 -13.34 -0.86 17.68
N LEU A 222 -13.87 -0.66 18.91
CA LEU A 222 -13.72 -1.63 19.99
C LEU A 222 -14.58 -2.87 19.74
N THR A 223 -14.06 -4.03 20.14
CA THR A 223 -14.72 -5.33 20.03
C THR A 223 -15.04 -5.97 21.39
N GLY A 224 -14.40 -5.50 22.47
CA GLY A 224 -14.42 -6.11 23.80
C GLY A 224 -13.39 -7.25 23.97
N ASP A 225 -12.62 -7.59 22.93
CA ASP A 225 -11.45 -8.46 23.02
C ASP A 225 -10.25 -7.62 23.44
N GLU A 226 -9.68 -7.93 24.62
CA GLU A 226 -8.61 -7.12 25.22
C GLU A 226 -7.38 -6.99 24.30
N ALA A 227 -6.95 -8.09 23.65
CA ALA A 227 -5.80 -8.07 22.78
C ALA A 227 -6.09 -7.26 21.50
N PHE A 228 -7.28 -7.42 20.92
CA PHE A 228 -7.73 -6.64 19.78
C PHE A 228 -7.76 -5.15 20.11
N ASP A 229 -8.42 -4.79 21.22
CA ASP A 229 -8.66 -3.40 21.59
C ASP A 229 -7.34 -2.69 21.95
N MET A 230 -6.39 -3.39 22.59
CA MET A 230 -5.06 -2.87 22.89
C MET A 230 -4.24 -2.58 21.62
N ILE A 231 -4.16 -3.56 20.69
CA ILE A 231 -3.41 -3.39 19.44
C ILE A 231 -4.08 -2.34 18.55
N GLY A 232 -5.41 -2.40 18.43
CA GLY A 232 -6.22 -1.47 17.66
C GLY A 232 -6.10 -0.04 18.17
N GLY A 233 -6.15 0.18 19.49
CA GLY A 233 -5.95 1.49 20.10
C GLY A 233 -4.60 2.11 19.73
N ARG A 234 -3.53 1.31 19.75
CA ARG A 234 -2.20 1.76 19.34
C ARG A 234 -2.12 2.06 17.84
N LEU A 235 -2.68 1.18 17.01
CA LEU A 235 -2.72 1.36 15.55
C LEU A 235 -3.46 2.66 15.18
N TYR A 236 -4.61 2.92 15.81
CA TYR A 236 -5.41 4.12 15.60
C TYR A 236 -4.64 5.40 15.94
N ALA A 237 -4.02 5.42 17.12
CA ALA A 237 -3.25 6.56 17.59
C ALA A 237 -2.02 6.83 16.70
N VAL A 238 -1.30 5.78 16.30
CA VAL A 238 -0.12 5.88 15.42
C VAL A 238 -0.48 6.47 14.06
N ALA A 239 -1.62 6.07 13.47
CA ALA A 239 -2.08 6.62 12.20
C ALA A 239 -2.24 8.15 12.25
N ARG A 240 -2.90 8.66 13.30
CA ARG A 240 -3.10 10.09 13.49
C ARG A 240 -1.79 10.84 13.74
N THR A 241 -0.96 10.29 14.64
CA THR A 241 0.34 10.90 14.95
C THR A 241 1.24 10.97 13.73
N TYR A 242 1.23 9.94 12.87
CA TYR A 242 2.02 9.94 11.65
C TYR A 242 1.60 11.04 10.68
N ASP A 243 0.30 11.24 10.47
CA ASP A 243 -0.21 12.33 9.63
C ASP A 243 0.23 13.70 10.13
N GLU A 244 0.12 13.94 11.44
CA GLU A 244 0.54 15.20 12.07
C GLU A 244 2.04 15.45 11.86
N LEU A 245 2.87 14.45 12.16
CA LEU A 245 4.33 14.55 12.03
C LEU A 245 4.77 14.72 10.57
N THR A 246 4.20 13.91 9.65
CA THR A 246 4.55 13.99 8.24
C THR A 246 4.21 15.37 7.65
N LYS A 247 3.12 15.98 8.09
CA LYS A 247 2.73 17.32 7.67
C LYS A 247 3.70 18.42 8.15
N GLU A 248 4.37 18.22 9.28
CA GLU A 248 5.41 19.14 9.74
C GLU A 248 6.65 19.11 8.83
N PHE A 249 6.96 17.95 8.23
CA PHE A 249 8.05 17.82 7.25
C PHE A 249 7.66 18.29 5.86
N TYR A 250 6.41 18.02 5.45
CA TYR A 250 5.88 18.29 4.12
C TYR A 250 4.53 18.98 4.25
N PRO A 251 4.50 20.31 4.22
CA PRO A 251 3.24 21.07 4.30
C PRO A 251 2.21 20.68 3.23
N GLU A 252 2.67 20.19 2.08
CA GLU A 252 1.85 19.70 0.97
C GLU A 252 1.30 18.26 1.18
N TYR A 253 1.71 17.60 2.25
CA TYR A 253 1.25 16.25 2.55
C TYR A 253 -0.25 16.21 2.83
N GLU A 254 -0.94 15.33 2.12
CA GLU A 254 -2.34 15.02 2.35
C GLU A 254 -2.47 13.90 3.38
N ALA A 255 -3.16 14.19 4.48
CA ALA A 255 -3.42 13.22 5.54
C ALA A 255 -4.17 11.99 5.01
N ARG A 256 -3.77 10.81 5.45
CA ARG A 256 -4.30 9.53 4.97
C ARG A 256 -5.02 8.70 6.04
N SER A 257 -4.96 9.13 7.30
CA SER A 257 -5.60 8.40 8.41
C SER A 257 -7.11 8.24 8.23
N GLU A 258 -7.80 9.26 7.71
CA GLU A 258 -9.24 9.16 7.48
C GLU A 258 -9.59 8.09 6.41
N VAL A 259 -8.76 7.95 5.38
CA VAL A 259 -8.93 6.87 4.38
C VAL A 259 -8.74 5.50 5.03
N LEU A 260 -7.70 5.36 5.88
CA LEU A 260 -7.49 4.14 6.66
C LEU A 260 -8.71 3.85 7.56
N PHE A 261 -9.27 4.87 8.21
CA PHE A 261 -10.43 4.69 9.11
C PHE A 261 -11.71 4.33 8.35
N ASP A 262 -11.87 4.77 7.12
CA ASP A 262 -12.95 4.31 6.25
C ASP A 262 -12.81 2.82 5.90
N ILE A 263 -11.60 2.36 5.55
CA ILE A 263 -11.29 0.94 5.35
C ILE A 263 -11.54 0.16 6.66
N TRP A 264 -11.08 0.70 7.79
CA TRP A 264 -11.28 0.09 9.11
C TRP A 264 -12.77 -0.10 9.44
N ARG A 265 -13.58 0.90 9.14
CA ARG A 265 -15.04 0.82 9.31
C ARG A 265 -15.64 -0.31 8.48
N CYS A 266 -15.21 -0.47 7.21
CA CYS A 266 -15.65 -1.59 6.37
C CYS A 266 -15.28 -2.94 6.99
N TYR A 267 -14.05 -3.08 7.49
CA TYR A 267 -13.58 -4.30 8.15
C TYR A 267 -14.36 -4.58 9.43
N HIS A 268 -14.65 -3.56 10.21
CA HIS A 268 -15.41 -3.69 11.46
C HIS A 268 -16.87 -4.09 11.23
N GLU A 269 -17.50 -3.54 10.21
CA GLU A 269 -18.88 -3.91 9.81
C GLU A 269 -18.94 -5.36 9.29
N TYR A 270 -17.91 -5.83 8.60
CA TYR A 270 -17.83 -7.23 8.16
C TYR A 270 -17.61 -8.22 9.31
N TYR A 271 -16.86 -7.81 10.33
CA TYR A 271 -16.52 -8.64 11.50
C TYR A 271 -17.73 -8.88 12.42
N ARG A 272 -18.69 -7.98 12.48
CA ARG A 272 -19.91 -8.06 13.28
C ARG A 272 -20.95 -8.98 12.67
#